data_1338689bc90e3942e7b98120303042d4
#
_entry.id   1338689bc90e3942e7b98120303042d4
#
_cell.length_a   1.000
_cell.length_b   1.000
_cell.length_c   1.000
_cell.angle_alpha   90.00
_cell.angle_beta   90.00
_cell.angle_gamma   90.00
#
_symmetry.space_group_name_H-M   'P 1'
#
loop_
_entity.id
_entity.type
_entity.pdbx_description
1 polymer ?
#
loop_
_entity_poly.entity_id
_entity_poly.type
_entity_poly.pdbx_seq_one_letter_code
_entity_poly.pdbx_strand_id
1 'polypeptide(L)'
;VNGTGVLRDCAIRGLSACLFERNDLAFGASGNSSGMIHGGVRYLTSSPKVTRLSCLDSGYIQRIAPHLLFRIPFIMPIHRSIGSRIFLQLVDAFFGAYDSFQPLKRGRPHTRLTPEQARILEPGLSGDIVGAVTFDEWGIDGARLCTANAVDAHQRGAHVRTHTTVEG
;
A
#
# COMPACT_ATOMS: atom_id res chain seq x y z
N VAL A 1 4.88 -1.21 13.04
CA VAL A 1 4.81 -2.49 12.30
C VAL A 1 6.16 -3.21 12.28
N ASN A 2 7.28 -2.49 12.11
CA ASN A 2 8.61 -3.11 12.01
C ASN A 2 8.98 -3.89 13.27
N GLY A 3 8.84 -3.29 14.46
CA GLY A 3 9.20 -3.95 15.73
C GLY A 3 8.39 -5.23 15.96
N THR A 4 7.08 -5.20 15.74
CA THR A 4 6.23 -6.40 15.90
C THR A 4 6.50 -7.46 14.82
N GLY A 5 6.88 -7.04 13.61
CA GLY A 5 7.30 -7.95 12.53
C GLY A 5 8.61 -8.67 12.86
N VAL A 6 9.61 -7.93 13.37
CA VAL A 6 10.89 -8.51 13.82
C VAL A 6 10.67 -9.46 15.00
N LEU A 7 9.85 -9.05 15.99
CA LEU A 7 9.54 -9.90 17.13
C LEU A 7 8.92 -11.23 16.68
N ARG A 8 7.97 -11.17 15.76
CA ARG A 8 7.31 -12.35 15.20
C ARG A 8 8.30 -13.26 14.46
N ASP A 9 9.18 -12.68 13.64
CA ASP A 9 10.18 -13.47 12.92
C ASP A 9 11.18 -14.14 13.87
N CYS A 10 11.61 -13.44 14.93
CA CYS A 10 12.42 -14.04 16.00
C CYS A 10 11.70 -15.23 16.64
N ALA A 11 10.44 -15.06 17.02
CA ALA A 11 9.65 -16.12 17.64
C ALA A 11 9.46 -17.35 16.73
N ILE A 12 9.20 -17.12 15.44
CA ILE A 12 9.09 -18.20 14.43
C ILE A 12 10.41 -18.99 14.32
N ARG A 13 11.54 -18.31 14.46
CA ARG A 13 12.88 -18.94 14.43
C ARG A 13 13.28 -19.58 15.76
N GLY A 14 12.42 -19.56 16.76
CA GLY A 14 12.71 -20.12 18.10
C GLY A 14 13.68 -19.27 18.93
N LEU A 15 13.87 -17.99 18.57
CA LEU A 15 14.69 -17.07 19.34
C LEU A 15 13.89 -16.48 20.50
N SER A 16 14.51 -16.39 21.68
CA SER A 16 13.95 -15.65 22.81
C SER A 16 14.04 -14.15 22.51
N ALA A 17 12.91 -13.46 22.52
CA ALA A 17 12.84 -12.05 22.18
C ALA A 17 11.77 -11.31 23.01
N CYS A 18 12.02 -10.02 23.27
CA CYS A 18 11.10 -9.12 23.93
C CYS A 18 11.01 -7.80 23.17
N LEU A 19 9.79 -7.32 22.97
CA LEU A 19 9.50 -5.99 22.41
C LEU A 19 9.15 -5.04 23.56
N PHE A 20 9.83 -3.92 23.61
CA PHE A 20 9.47 -2.77 24.44
C PHE A 20 8.93 -1.66 23.56
N GLU A 21 7.73 -1.20 23.87
CA GLU A 21 7.07 -0.06 23.19
C GLU A 21 6.70 1.00 24.24
N ARG A 22 7.19 2.22 24.04
CA ARG A 22 6.97 3.33 24.95
C ARG A 22 5.49 3.68 25.14
N ASN A 23 4.75 3.62 24.05
CA ASN A 23 3.32 3.88 24.04
C ASN A 23 2.54 2.57 23.85
N ASP A 24 1.43 2.61 23.16
CA ASP A 24 0.72 1.42 22.73
C ASP A 24 1.18 0.97 21.33
N LEU A 25 0.82 -0.24 20.94
CA LEU A 25 1.11 -0.77 19.60
C LEU A 25 0.50 0.13 18.52
N ALA A 26 1.27 0.35 17.47
CA ALA A 26 0.89 1.20 16.33
C ALA A 26 0.67 2.70 16.65
N PHE A 27 0.99 3.18 17.83
CA PHE A 27 0.83 4.60 18.21
C PHE A 27 1.57 5.57 17.29
N GLY A 28 2.72 5.17 16.75
CA GLY A 28 3.51 5.96 15.80
C GLY A 28 2.97 5.91 14.37
N ALA A 29 3.87 5.94 13.40
CA ALA A 29 3.56 5.99 11.96
C ALA A 29 2.65 4.86 11.47
N SER A 30 2.70 3.67 12.08
CA SER A 30 1.90 2.51 11.66
C SER A 30 0.40 2.72 11.83
N GLY A 31 -0.04 3.44 12.86
CA GLY A 31 -1.44 3.77 13.08
C GLY A 31 -1.86 5.15 12.54
N ASN A 32 -0.88 6.00 12.19
CA ASN A 32 -1.11 7.38 11.73
C ASN A 32 -0.65 7.59 10.27
N SER A 33 -0.59 6.53 9.48
CA SER A 33 -0.29 6.56 8.05
C SER A 33 -1.56 6.62 7.21
N SER A 34 -1.41 6.76 5.89
CA SER A 34 -2.55 6.64 4.96
C SER A 34 -3.17 5.23 4.91
N GLY A 35 -2.62 4.26 5.64
CA GLY A 35 -3.08 2.88 5.59
C GLY A 35 -2.91 2.20 4.23
N MET A 36 -2.02 2.70 3.39
CA MET A 36 -1.81 2.13 2.05
C MET A 36 -0.54 1.29 2.00
N ILE A 37 -0.64 0.13 1.40
CA ILE A 37 0.49 -0.69 0.95
C ILE A 37 0.60 -0.56 -0.58
N HIS A 38 1.08 0.59 -1.01
CA HIS A 38 1.14 0.95 -2.43
C HIS A 38 2.42 0.44 -3.11
N GLY A 39 2.35 0.24 -4.43
CA GLY A 39 3.51 -0.16 -5.24
C GLY A 39 4.50 0.98 -5.54
N GLY A 40 4.29 2.17 -4.97
CA GLY A 40 5.20 3.30 -5.17
C GLY A 40 5.16 3.85 -6.60
N VAL A 41 4.00 3.94 -7.21
CA VAL A 41 3.80 4.38 -8.61
C VAL A 41 4.53 5.69 -8.95
N ARG A 42 4.58 6.66 -8.03
CA ARG A 42 5.29 7.93 -8.22
C ARG A 42 6.81 7.81 -8.33
N TYR A 43 7.40 6.70 -7.89
CA TYR A 43 8.84 6.44 -7.99
C TYR A 43 9.23 5.73 -9.29
N LEU A 44 8.26 5.35 -10.13
CA LEU A 44 8.51 4.58 -11.34
C LEU A 44 9.55 5.25 -12.26
N THR A 45 9.45 6.56 -12.44
CA THR A 45 10.37 7.32 -13.30
C THR A 45 11.71 7.62 -12.65
N SER A 46 11.73 7.86 -11.33
CA SER A 46 12.95 8.26 -10.61
C SER A 46 13.74 7.08 -10.06
N SER A 47 13.07 6.02 -9.66
CA SER A 47 13.68 4.83 -9.08
C SER A 47 12.84 3.56 -9.30
N PRO A 48 12.88 2.95 -10.50
CA PRO A 48 12.12 1.74 -10.80
C PRO A 48 12.41 0.56 -9.86
N LYS A 49 13.62 0.52 -9.29
CA LYS A 49 13.99 -0.49 -8.28
C LYS A 49 13.15 -0.36 -7.02
N VAL A 50 12.90 0.86 -6.55
CA VAL A 50 12.03 1.11 -5.38
C VAL A 50 10.61 0.67 -5.69
N THR A 51 10.07 1.02 -6.86
CA THR A 51 8.75 0.56 -7.30
C THR A 51 8.66 -0.97 -7.32
N ARG A 52 9.68 -1.65 -7.87
CA ARG A 52 9.70 -3.11 -7.90
C ARG A 52 9.70 -3.72 -6.49
N LEU A 53 10.54 -3.23 -5.58
CA LEU A 53 10.59 -3.72 -4.21
C LEU A 53 9.28 -3.46 -3.47
N SER A 54 8.72 -2.24 -3.59
CA SER A 54 7.42 -1.91 -2.97
C SER A 54 6.28 -2.80 -3.47
N CYS A 55 6.27 -3.15 -4.76
CA CYS A 55 5.29 -4.08 -5.31
C CYS A 55 5.48 -5.51 -4.78
N LEU A 56 6.73 -5.96 -4.64
CA LEU A 56 7.03 -7.26 -4.03
C LEU A 56 6.59 -7.33 -2.57
N ASP A 57 6.93 -6.31 -1.77
CA ASP A 57 6.55 -6.23 -0.36
C ASP A 57 5.04 -6.19 -0.18
N SER A 58 4.35 -5.38 -1.01
CA SER A 58 2.89 -5.36 -1.06
C SER A 58 2.32 -6.76 -1.37
N GLY A 59 2.91 -7.47 -2.34
CA GLY A 59 2.51 -8.84 -2.69
C GLY A 59 2.73 -9.85 -1.56
N TYR A 60 3.81 -9.71 -0.79
CA TYR A 60 4.04 -10.55 0.39
C TYR A 60 3.02 -10.29 1.49
N ILE A 61 2.73 -9.03 1.79
CA ILE A 61 1.71 -8.67 2.78
C ILE A 61 0.34 -9.23 2.38
N GLN A 62 -0.02 -9.17 1.09
CA GLN A 62 -1.26 -9.74 0.60
C GLN A 62 -1.35 -11.27 0.77
N ARG A 63 -0.21 -11.96 0.80
CA ARG A 63 -0.19 -13.41 1.06
C ARG A 63 -0.35 -13.75 2.51
N ILE A 64 0.33 -13.01 3.40
CA ILE A 64 0.36 -13.32 4.84
C ILE A 64 -0.82 -12.75 5.62
N ALA A 65 -1.42 -11.65 5.15
CA ALA A 65 -2.49 -10.96 5.87
C ALA A 65 -3.64 -10.52 4.95
N PRO A 66 -4.20 -11.40 4.08
CA PRO A 66 -5.24 -11.01 3.12
C PRO A 66 -6.51 -10.49 3.79
N HIS A 67 -6.79 -10.93 5.01
CA HIS A 67 -7.96 -10.53 5.81
C HIS A 67 -7.88 -9.11 6.40
N LEU A 68 -6.72 -8.48 6.32
CA LEU A 68 -6.51 -7.10 6.77
C LEU A 68 -6.53 -6.09 5.61
N LEU A 69 -6.69 -6.57 4.38
CA LEU A 69 -6.55 -5.77 3.18
C LEU A 69 -7.89 -5.45 2.55
N PHE A 70 -7.94 -4.27 1.97
CA PHE A 70 -9.04 -3.84 1.11
C PHE A 70 -8.50 -3.13 -0.12
N ARG A 71 -9.20 -3.29 -1.24
CA ARG A 71 -8.83 -2.68 -2.51
C ARG A 71 -9.21 -1.20 -2.50
N ILE A 72 -8.31 -0.35 -2.96
CA ILE A 72 -8.55 1.07 -3.16
C ILE A 72 -8.48 1.35 -4.66
N PRO A 73 -9.63 1.50 -5.35
CA PRO A 73 -9.63 1.92 -6.75
C PRO A 73 -9.36 3.43 -6.83
N PHE A 74 -8.48 3.81 -7.75
CA PHE A 74 -8.20 5.19 -8.08
C PHE A 74 -8.72 5.52 -9.48
N ILE A 75 -9.21 6.73 -9.64
CA ILE A 75 -9.49 7.34 -10.94
C ILE A 75 -8.74 8.66 -11.04
N MET A 76 -8.00 8.84 -12.12
CA MET A 76 -7.26 10.06 -12.42
C MET A 76 -7.89 10.72 -13.65
N PRO A 77 -8.76 11.73 -13.49
CA PRO A 77 -9.34 12.45 -14.61
C PRO A 77 -8.31 13.40 -15.24
N ILE A 78 -8.33 13.51 -16.55
CA ILE A 78 -7.51 14.47 -17.31
C ILE A 78 -8.44 15.56 -17.83
N HIS A 79 -8.32 16.74 -17.26
CA HIS A 79 -9.12 17.90 -17.65
C HIS A 79 -8.67 18.48 -18.98
N ARG A 80 -9.62 19.06 -19.72
CA ARG A 80 -9.36 19.67 -21.02
C ARG A 80 -8.47 20.90 -20.86
N SER A 81 -7.36 20.90 -21.59
CA SER A 81 -6.42 21.99 -21.72
C SER A 81 -5.64 21.83 -23.02
N ILE A 82 -4.79 22.80 -23.37
CA ILE A 82 -3.88 22.66 -24.51
C ILE A 82 -2.97 21.45 -24.26
N GLY A 83 -2.95 20.49 -25.19
CA GLY A 83 -2.13 19.29 -25.09
C GLY A 83 -2.70 18.18 -24.21
N SER A 84 -3.89 18.32 -23.60
CA SER A 84 -4.46 17.32 -22.70
C SER A 84 -4.63 15.92 -23.30
N ARG A 85 -4.88 15.83 -24.62
CA ARG A 85 -4.94 14.51 -25.30
C ARG A 85 -3.58 13.82 -25.36
N ILE A 86 -2.51 14.59 -25.61
CA ILE A 86 -1.13 14.07 -25.59
C ILE A 86 -0.77 13.66 -24.15
N PHE A 87 -1.13 14.49 -23.17
CA PHE A 87 -0.90 14.18 -21.77
C PHE A 87 -1.64 12.89 -21.33
N LEU A 88 -2.88 12.70 -21.77
CA LEU A 88 -3.61 11.44 -21.50
C LEU A 88 -2.88 10.22 -22.10
N GLN A 89 -2.30 10.35 -23.29
CA GLN A 89 -1.50 9.26 -23.89
C GLN A 89 -0.21 8.98 -23.08
N LEU A 90 0.45 10.04 -22.60
CA LEU A 90 1.64 9.89 -21.77
C LEU A 90 1.32 9.21 -20.42
N VAL A 91 0.20 9.59 -19.81
CA VAL A 91 -0.29 8.96 -18.57
C VAL A 91 -0.65 7.50 -18.82
N ASP A 92 -1.33 7.19 -19.89
CA ASP A 92 -1.66 5.82 -20.30
C ASP A 92 -0.40 4.97 -20.50
N ALA A 93 0.60 5.48 -21.22
CA ALA A 93 1.88 4.82 -21.42
C ALA A 93 2.65 4.64 -20.10
N PHE A 94 2.61 5.63 -19.20
CA PHE A 94 3.21 5.54 -17.86
C PHE A 94 2.59 4.40 -17.03
N PHE A 95 1.26 4.32 -17.00
CA PHE A 95 0.58 3.22 -16.31
C PHE A 95 0.77 1.88 -17.01
N GLY A 96 0.89 1.86 -18.35
CA GLY A 96 1.29 0.67 -19.10
C GLY A 96 2.66 0.13 -18.64
N ALA A 97 3.64 1.01 -18.41
CA ALA A 97 4.91 0.61 -17.83
C ALA A 97 4.77 0.12 -16.38
N TYR A 98 3.90 0.76 -15.58
CA TYR A 98 3.62 0.33 -14.21
C TYR A 98 2.95 -1.04 -14.15
N ASP A 99 2.15 -1.39 -15.14
CA ASP A 99 1.48 -2.70 -15.21
C ASP A 99 2.46 -3.89 -15.23
N SER A 100 3.70 -3.68 -15.67
CA SER A 100 4.73 -4.71 -15.58
C SER A 100 5.03 -5.15 -14.13
N PHE A 101 4.71 -4.32 -13.15
CA PHE A 101 4.88 -4.60 -11.72
C PHE A 101 3.59 -5.12 -11.05
N GLN A 102 2.43 -5.01 -11.70
CA GLN A 102 1.15 -5.43 -11.12
C GLN A 102 1.10 -6.91 -10.68
N PRO A 103 1.69 -7.88 -11.42
CA PRO A 103 1.74 -9.26 -10.97
C PRO A 103 2.44 -9.43 -9.62
N LEU A 104 3.42 -8.60 -9.29
CA LEU A 104 4.17 -8.66 -8.03
C LEU A 104 3.27 -8.33 -6.83
N LYS A 105 2.35 -7.38 -6.99
CA LYS A 105 1.39 -6.96 -5.96
C LYS A 105 -0.03 -7.47 -6.19
N ARG A 106 -0.22 -8.46 -7.07
CA ARG A 106 -1.54 -9.03 -7.40
C ARG A 106 -2.58 -7.97 -7.77
N GLY A 107 -2.12 -6.86 -8.35
CA GLY A 107 -2.95 -5.76 -8.83
C GLY A 107 -3.56 -6.06 -10.19
N ARG A 108 -4.55 -5.25 -10.56
CA ARG A 108 -5.12 -5.28 -11.91
C ARG A 108 -4.38 -4.27 -12.80
N PRO A 109 -4.26 -4.53 -14.10
CA PRO A 109 -3.79 -3.54 -15.04
C PRO A 109 -4.64 -2.26 -14.96
N HIS A 110 -4.03 -1.14 -15.32
CA HIS A 110 -4.75 0.11 -15.47
C HIS A 110 -5.81 0.01 -16.57
N THR A 111 -6.78 0.91 -16.54
CA THR A 111 -7.78 1.03 -17.61
C THR A 111 -7.92 2.48 -18.01
N ARG A 112 -7.83 2.74 -19.31
CA ARG A 112 -8.15 4.03 -19.87
C ARG A 112 -9.65 4.15 -20.11
N LEU A 113 -10.24 5.27 -19.72
CA LEU A 113 -11.66 5.55 -19.82
C LEU A 113 -11.94 6.74 -20.73
N THR A 114 -13.04 6.64 -21.48
CA THR A 114 -13.63 7.82 -22.13
C THR A 114 -14.27 8.74 -21.08
N PRO A 115 -14.57 10.03 -21.43
CA PRO A 115 -15.27 10.91 -20.50
C PRO A 115 -16.60 10.36 -20.00
N GLU A 116 -17.34 9.67 -20.86
CA GLU A 116 -18.63 9.07 -20.57
C GLU A 116 -18.46 7.91 -19.57
N GLN A 117 -17.52 7.00 -19.83
CA GLN A 117 -17.20 5.89 -18.94
C GLN A 117 -16.73 6.37 -17.57
N ALA A 118 -15.89 7.43 -17.54
CA ALA A 118 -15.42 8.01 -16.30
C ALA A 118 -16.57 8.56 -15.44
N ARG A 119 -17.55 9.26 -16.06
CA ARG A 119 -18.73 9.78 -15.35
C ARG A 119 -19.72 8.70 -14.92
N ILE A 120 -19.79 7.59 -15.67
CA ILE A 120 -20.61 6.43 -15.22
C ILE A 120 -19.97 5.81 -13.97
N LEU A 121 -18.64 5.70 -13.95
CA LEU A 121 -17.90 5.13 -12.83
C LEU A 121 -17.92 6.05 -11.61
N GLU A 122 -17.76 7.35 -11.82
CA GLU A 122 -17.75 8.39 -10.77
C GLU A 122 -18.60 9.59 -11.21
N PRO A 123 -19.92 9.58 -10.88
CA PRO A 123 -20.85 10.65 -11.26
C PRO A 123 -20.49 12.02 -10.68
N GLY A 124 -19.73 12.06 -9.60
CA GLY A 124 -19.25 13.30 -8.97
C GLY A 124 -18.14 14.02 -9.72
N LEU A 125 -17.58 13.44 -10.80
CA LEU A 125 -16.56 14.08 -11.59
C LEU A 125 -17.11 15.33 -12.32
N SER A 126 -16.63 16.48 -11.87
CA SER A 126 -16.98 17.78 -12.46
C SER A 126 -15.97 18.23 -13.53
N GLY A 127 -16.38 19.22 -14.30
CA GLY A 127 -15.54 19.85 -15.32
C GLY A 127 -15.49 19.10 -16.65
N ASP A 128 -14.81 19.71 -17.61
CA ASP A 128 -14.61 19.15 -18.94
C ASP A 128 -13.35 18.28 -18.96
N ILE A 129 -13.54 16.97 -19.05
CA ILE A 129 -12.45 15.98 -19.09
C ILE A 129 -12.30 15.40 -20.50
N VAL A 130 -11.08 15.05 -20.89
CA VAL A 130 -10.78 14.38 -22.18
C VAL A 130 -10.68 12.85 -22.03
N GLY A 131 -10.68 12.35 -20.81
CA GLY A 131 -10.63 10.95 -20.42
C GLY A 131 -10.13 10.79 -19.00
N ALA A 132 -9.97 9.55 -18.57
CA ALA A 132 -9.39 9.22 -17.28
C ALA A 132 -8.57 7.93 -17.37
N VAL A 133 -7.74 7.69 -16.36
CA VAL A 133 -7.06 6.41 -16.15
C VAL A 133 -7.42 5.89 -14.77
N THR A 134 -7.76 4.60 -14.67
CA THR A 134 -7.97 3.92 -13.37
C THR A 134 -6.80 3.01 -13.06
N PHE A 135 -6.49 2.87 -11.79
CA PHE A 135 -5.53 1.91 -11.27
C PHE A 135 -5.88 1.52 -9.85
N ASP A 136 -5.37 0.38 -9.40
CA ASP A 136 -5.66 -0.14 -8.07
C ASP A 136 -4.45 -0.07 -7.16
N GLU A 137 -4.71 0.26 -5.91
CA GLU A 137 -3.81 0.05 -4.78
C GLU A 137 -4.50 -0.74 -3.68
N TRP A 138 -3.75 -1.11 -2.66
CA TRP A 138 -4.28 -1.82 -1.51
C TRP A 138 -4.20 -0.95 -0.26
N GLY A 139 -5.26 -0.98 0.52
CA GLY A 139 -5.28 -0.45 1.87
C GLY A 139 -5.09 -1.56 2.89
N ILE A 140 -4.59 -1.20 4.08
CA ILE A 140 -4.37 -2.10 5.20
C ILE A 140 -4.72 -1.42 6.51
N ASP A 141 -5.31 -2.18 7.43
CA ASP A 141 -5.38 -1.78 8.82
C ASP A 141 -4.02 -2.03 9.51
N GLY A 142 -3.19 -0.99 9.53
CA GLY A 142 -1.83 -1.07 10.07
C GLY A 142 -1.79 -1.36 11.57
N ALA A 143 -2.77 -0.90 12.33
CA ALA A 143 -2.85 -1.16 13.77
C ALA A 143 -3.20 -2.63 14.04
N ARG A 144 -4.16 -3.18 13.29
CA ARG A 144 -4.48 -4.62 13.39
C ARG A 144 -3.32 -5.50 12.94
N LEU A 145 -2.55 -5.09 11.91
CA LEU A 145 -1.35 -5.83 11.50
C LEU A 145 -0.30 -5.87 12.63
N CYS A 146 -0.05 -4.73 13.30
CA CYS A 146 0.86 -4.67 14.44
C CYS A 146 0.39 -5.60 15.56
N THR A 147 -0.89 -5.54 15.93
CA THR A 147 -1.48 -6.36 16.98
C THR A 147 -1.43 -7.85 16.63
N ALA A 148 -1.78 -8.21 15.38
CA ALA A 148 -1.75 -9.61 14.95
C ALA A 148 -0.33 -10.20 15.02
N ASN A 149 0.69 -9.44 14.59
CA ASN A 149 2.08 -9.86 14.71
C ASN A 149 2.51 -10.04 16.18
N ALA A 150 2.10 -9.10 17.04
CA ALA A 150 2.42 -9.17 18.48
C ALA A 150 1.76 -10.38 19.17
N VAL A 151 0.49 -10.64 18.84
CA VAL A 151 -0.27 -11.80 19.38
C VAL A 151 0.37 -13.11 18.91
N ASP A 152 0.65 -13.27 17.62
CA ASP A 152 1.29 -14.51 17.10
C ASP A 152 2.68 -14.72 17.70
N ALA A 153 3.47 -13.65 17.87
CA ALA A 153 4.77 -13.72 18.53
C ALA A 153 4.63 -14.16 20.01
N HIS A 154 3.66 -13.59 20.74
CA HIS A 154 3.40 -13.93 22.13
C HIS A 154 2.96 -15.39 22.30
N GLN A 155 2.08 -15.88 21.43
CA GLN A 155 1.65 -17.28 21.42
C GLN A 155 2.80 -18.26 21.17
N ARG A 156 3.89 -17.79 20.56
CA ARG A 156 5.14 -18.54 20.33
C ARG A 156 6.21 -18.33 21.42
N GLY A 157 5.85 -17.68 22.52
CA GLY A 157 6.72 -17.48 23.67
C GLY A 157 7.53 -16.18 23.69
N ALA A 158 7.35 -15.28 22.73
CA ALA A 158 7.95 -13.96 22.82
C ALA A 158 7.19 -13.04 23.80
N HIS A 159 7.86 -12.01 24.28
CA HIS A 159 7.28 -11.06 25.23
C HIS A 159 7.02 -9.70 24.58
N VAL A 160 5.90 -9.07 24.95
CA VAL A 160 5.54 -7.72 24.55
C VAL A 160 5.29 -6.89 25.80
N ARG A 161 5.92 -5.73 25.88
CA ARG A 161 5.77 -4.75 26.95
C ARG A 161 5.43 -3.39 26.34
N THR A 162 4.16 -3.04 26.38
CA THR A 162 3.70 -1.67 26.03
C THR A 162 3.84 -0.74 27.22
N HIS A 163 3.75 0.56 26.99
CA HIS A 163 3.92 1.61 27.99
C HIS A 163 5.23 1.49 28.79
N THR A 164 6.29 1.01 28.13
CA THR A 164 7.59 0.74 28.73
C THR A 164 8.70 1.39 27.92
N THR A 165 9.35 2.38 28.51
CA THR A 165 10.50 3.07 27.92
C THR A 165 11.79 2.35 28.29
N VAL A 166 12.68 2.18 27.31
CA VAL A 166 14.06 1.74 27.56
C VAL A 166 14.90 2.97 27.79
N GLU A 167 15.53 3.06 28.97
CA GLU A 167 16.46 4.11 29.32
C GLU A 167 17.89 3.58 29.19
N GLY A 168 18.81 4.41 28.69
CA GLY A 168 20.23 4.08 28.49
C GLY A 168 21.08 4.30 29.72
#